data_1e16c71c8fa23d141f121fe5d52098d2
#
_entry.id   1e16c71c8fa23d141f121fe5d52098d2
#
_cell.length_a   1.000
_cell.length_b   1.000
_cell.length_c   1.000
_cell.angle_alpha   90.00
_cell.angle_beta   90.00
_cell.angle_gamma   90.00
#
_symmetry.space_group_name_H-M   'P 1'
#
loop_
_entity.id
_entity.type
_entity.pdbx_description
1 polymer ?
#
loop_
_entity_poly.entity_id
_entity_poly.type
_entity_poly.pdbx_seq_one_letter_code
_entity_poly.pdbx_strand_id
1 'polypeptide(L)'
;MNQPKGYVSFVLHAHLPFVHHPESENYLEEEWLYEAISETYIPLLLSFQKLVEEGVDFRITMTMTPPLLEMLASPLLQKRYIKYLKKHIELCEKEVKRTVYDERVNRLSHYYLDRYTNDLHIFKDVYNCNIITGFKHFQELGVLEIITCGATHGYFPILYVNENTVKAQIGVGVQTYEKHFGRKPRGIWLPECGYVPEADKYLKEFGIEYIITESHGILYADPAPIYGTFAPIVSHGGIVAFGRDIESSRQVWSSINGYPGDFNYREFYRDIGYEADYDYIKPYITYDGVRVNTGIKYYRITGKTENKDYYDVQWAKDSAEKQ
;
A
#
# COMPACT_ATOMS: atom_id res chain seq x y z
N MET A 1 29.74 18.95 13.01
CA MET A 1 28.68 18.29 12.23
C MET A 1 28.00 19.37 11.40
N ASN A 2 27.96 19.21 10.08
CA ASN A 2 27.22 20.16 9.23
C ASN A 2 25.75 20.08 9.60
N GLN A 3 25.12 21.22 9.87
CA GLN A 3 23.66 21.25 10.07
C GLN A 3 22.97 20.80 8.76
N PRO A 4 21.91 19.99 8.85
CA PRO A 4 21.17 19.58 7.66
C PRO A 4 20.57 20.80 6.96
N LYS A 5 20.63 20.83 5.63
CA LYS A 5 20.07 21.92 4.82
C LYS A 5 18.53 21.83 4.71
N GLY A 6 17.97 20.67 4.98
CA GLY A 6 16.53 20.38 4.94
C GLY A 6 16.26 18.92 5.25
N TYR A 7 15.00 18.56 5.24
CA TYR A 7 14.51 17.19 5.48
C TYR A 7 13.58 16.78 4.35
N VAL A 8 13.67 15.52 3.95
CA VAL A 8 12.71 14.89 3.04
C VAL A 8 11.95 13.84 3.84
N SER A 9 10.63 13.91 3.85
CA SER A 9 9.78 12.94 4.51
C SER A 9 8.97 12.15 3.48
N PHE A 10 9.15 10.83 3.49
CA PHE A 10 8.30 9.91 2.73
C PHE A 10 7.11 9.52 3.60
N VAL A 11 5.90 9.80 3.10
CA VAL A 11 4.65 9.41 3.76
C VAL A 11 3.91 8.44 2.85
N LEU A 12 3.88 7.17 3.24
CA LEU A 12 3.17 6.12 2.53
C LEU A 12 1.73 6.06 3.02
N HIS A 13 0.77 5.81 2.13
CA HIS A 13 -0.64 5.69 2.48
C HIS A 13 -1.17 4.31 2.16
N ALA A 14 -1.29 3.45 3.19
CA ALA A 14 -1.86 2.11 3.07
C ALA A 14 -3.36 2.14 3.37
N HIS A 15 -4.13 2.01 2.30
CA HIS A 15 -5.58 1.99 2.33
C HIS A 15 -6.14 1.00 1.31
N LEU A 16 -7.18 0.29 1.70
CA LEU A 16 -8.10 -0.45 0.83
C LEU A 16 -9.53 -0.24 1.34
N PRO A 17 -10.53 -0.22 0.45
CA PRO A 17 -11.93 -0.33 0.87
C PRO A 17 -12.13 -1.55 1.77
N PHE A 18 -13.12 -1.49 2.66
CA PHE A 18 -13.41 -2.63 3.53
C PHE A 18 -14.03 -3.76 2.70
N VAL A 19 -13.26 -4.80 2.46
CA VAL A 19 -13.63 -5.99 1.68
C VAL A 19 -13.58 -7.21 2.60
N HIS A 20 -14.72 -7.59 3.13
CA HIS A 20 -14.85 -8.71 4.07
C HIS A 20 -16.23 -9.34 3.90
N HIS A 21 -16.27 -10.50 3.27
CA HIS A 21 -17.50 -11.19 2.86
C HIS A 21 -17.61 -12.58 3.54
N PRO A 22 -18.08 -12.64 4.80
CA PRO A 22 -18.18 -13.92 5.51
C PRO A 22 -19.19 -14.88 4.88
N GLU A 23 -20.15 -14.36 4.10
CA GLU A 23 -21.23 -15.09 3.44
C GLU A 23 -20.79 -15.89 2.22
N SER A 24 -19.61 -15.60 1.66
CA SER A 24 -19.07 -16.34 0.50
C SER A 24 -17.55 -16.52 0.60
N GLU A 25 -17.05 -17.60 0.02
CA GLU A 25 -15.61 -17.90 0.01
C GLU A 25 -14.83 -17.27 -1.14
N ASN A 26 -15.50 -16.69 -2.12
CA ASN A 26 -14.88 -16.27 -3.37
C ASN A 26 -15.46 -14.91 -3.80
N TYR A 27 -14.86 -13.84 -3.31
CA TYR A 27 -15.12 -12.47 -3.75
C TYR A 27 -13.88 -11.88 -4.41
N LEU A 28 -14.06 -11.30 -5.60
CA LEU A 28 -12.99 -10.65 -6.36
C LEU A 28 -12.32 -9.53 -5.54
N GLU A 29 -13.11 -8.77 -4.81
CA GLU A 29 -12.63 -7.64 -4.03
C GLU A 29 -11.72 -8.06 -2.87
N GLU A 30 -11.88 -9.26 -2.32
CA GLU A 30 -10.94 -9.79 -1.31
C GLU A 30 -9.55 -10.07 -1.91
N GLU A 31 -9.47 -10.37 -3.20
CA GLU A 31 -8.19 -10.59 -3.88
C GLU A 31 -7.34 -9.32 -3.90
N TRP A 32 -7.96 -8.13 -3.91
CA TRP A 32 -7.21 -6.86 -3.79
C TRP A 32 -6.39 -6.79 -2.49
N LEU A 33 -6.94 -7.30 -1.39
CA LEU A 33 -6.19 -7.39 -0.13
C LEU A 33 -5.03 -8.39 -0.24
N TYR A 34 -5.25 -9.54 -0.87
CA TYR A 34 -4.23 -10.58 -1.02
C TYR A 34 -3.09 -10.11 -1.93
N GLU A 35 -3.43 -9.46 -3.03
CA GLU A 35 -2.46 -8.79 -3.90
C GLU A 35 -1.67 -7.71 -3.14
N ALA A 36 -2.34 -6.86 -2.37
CA ALA A 36 -1.67 -5.82 -1.58
C ALA A 36 -0.72 -6.41 -0.53
N ILE A 37 -1.07 -7.53 0.11
CA ILE A 37 -0.17 -8.21 1.04
C ILE A 37 1.08 -8.71 0.30
N SER A 38 0.91 -9.40 -0.84
CA SER A 38 2.02 -9.99 -1.61
C SER A 38 2.85 -8.96 -2.38
N GLU A 39 2.19 -7.94 -2.96
CA GLU A 39 2.85 -7.00 -3.86
C GLU A 39 3.42 -5.76 -3.12
N THR A 40 2.91 -5.47 -1.92
CA THR A 40 3.25 -4.23 -1.21
C THR A 40 3.70 -4.48 0.23
N TYR A 41 2.87 -5.10 1.07
CA TYR A 41 3.14 -5.11 2.51
C TYR A 41 4.27 -6.04 2.92
N ILE A 42 4.33 -7.26 2.40
CA ILE A 42 5.46 -8.17 2.62
C ILE A 42 6.76 -7.57 2.05
N PRO A 43 6.82 -7.08 0.79
CA PRO A 43 7.99 -6.41 0.26
C PRO A 43 8.48 -5.20 1.09
N LEU A 44 7.56 -4.39 1.62
CA LEU A 44 7.92 -3.27 2.51
C LEU A 44 8.56 -3.76 3.81
N LEU A 45 7.97 -4.76 4.46
CA LEU A 45 8.52 -5.34 5.69
C LEU A 45 9.91 -5.93 5.46
N LEU A 46 10.13 -6.63 4.34
CA LEU A 46 11.44 -7.15 3.96
C LEU A 46 12.45 -6.03 3.67
N SER A 47 11.99 -4.94 3.03
CA SER A 47 12.85 -3.77 2.77
C SER A 47 13.24 -3.07 4.07
N PHE A 48 12.33 -2.88 5.00
CA PHE A 48 12.63 -2.30 6.30
C PHE A 48 13.58 -3.18 7.10
N GLN A 49 13.36 -4.49 7.09
CA GLN A 49 14.25 -5.45 7.75
C GLN A 49 15.67 -5.35 7.19
N LYS A 50 15.81 -5.34 5.87
CA LYS A 50 17.11 -5.20 5.20
C LYS A 50 17.81 -3.90 5.59
N LEU A 51 17.11 -2.76 5.57
CA LEU A 51 17.69 -1.48 5.95
C LEU A 51 18.15 -1.45 7.41
N VAL A 52 17.41 -2.09 8.33
CA VAL A 52 17.82 -2.22 9.73
C VAL A 52 19.07 -3.11 9.86
N GLU A 53 19.13 -4.24 9.18
CA GLU A 53 20.27 -5.16 9.20
C GLU A 53 21.53 -4.54 8.61
N GLU A 54 21.40 -3.71 7.59
CA GLU A 54 22.49 -2.95 6.96
C GLU A 54 22.91 -1.72 7.79
N GLY A 55 22.21 -1.43 8.89
CA GLY A 55 22.50 -0.29 9.77
C GLY A 55 22.21 1.07 9.14
N VAL A 56 21.31 1.12 8.16
CA VAL A 56 20.88 2.37 7.52
C VAL A 56 20.02 3.17 8.50
N ASP A 57 20.39 4.42 8.77
CA ASP A 57 19.59 5.32 9.59
C ASP A 57 18.48 5.95 8.75
N PHE A 58 17.31 5.36 8.78
CA PHE A 58 16.13 5.83 8.04
C PHE A 58 14.94 6.11 8.96
N ARG A 59 14.05 6.96 8.50
CA ARG A 59 12.76 7.23 9.13
C ARG A 59 11.72 7.36 8.02
N ILE A 60 10.62 6.61 8.14
CA ILE A 60 9.50 6.63 7.21
C ILE A 60 8.20 6.80 7.99
N THR A 61 7.26 7.54 7.44
CA THR A 61 5.89 7.64 7.95
C THR A 61 4.96 6.82 7.07
N MET A 62 4.04 6.08 7.67
CA MET A 62 3.05 5.28 6.95
C MET A 62 1.68 5.41 7.58
N THR A 63 0.66 5.70 6.79
CA THR A 63 -0.72 5.57 7.26
C THR A 63 -1.14 4.12 7.15
N MET A 64 -1.76 3.59 8.19
CA MET A 64 -2.52 2.33 8.10
C MET A 64 -3.97 2.62 8.48
N THR A 65 -4.86 2.53 7.50
CA THR A 65 -6.27 2.89 7.70
C THR A 65 -7.00 1.86 8.56
N PRO A 66 -8.00 2.28 9.37
CA PRO A 66 -8.78 1.37 10.19
C PRO A 66 -9.39 0.20 9.41
N PRO A 67 -10.02 0.39 8.22
CA PRO A 67 -10.51 -0.74 7.42
C PRO A 67 -9.42 -1.76 7.09
N LEU A 68 -8.24 -1.29 6.69
CA LEU A 68 -7.12 -2.18 6.37
C LEU A 68 -6.65 -2.96 7.60
N LEU A 69 -6.50 -2.30 8.74
CA LEU A 69 -6.09 -2.95 10.00
C LEU A 69 -7.06 -4.06 10.41
N GLU A 70 -8.37 -3.79 10.35
CA GLU A 70 -9.38 -4.79 10.70
C GLU A 70 -9.40 -5.96 9.71
N MET A 71 -9.15 -5.72 8.42
CA MET A 71 -9.02 -6.79 7.43
C MET A 71 -7.76 -7.63 7.63
N LEU A 72 -6.61 -7.01 7.86
CA LEU A 72 -5.35 -7.71 8.13
C LEU A 72 -5.40 -8.54 9.43
N ALA A 73 -6.17 -8.09 10.41
CA ALA A 73 -6.38 -8.80 11.67
C ALA A 73 -7.45 -9.89 11.61
N SER A 74 -8.24 -9.97 10.53
CA SER A 74 -9.35 -10.92 10.40
C SER A 74 -8.84 -12.36 10.23
N PRO A 75 -9.14 -13.30 11.15
CA PRO A 75 -8.75 -14.70 10.99
C PRO A 75 -9.34 -15.36 9.73
N LEU A 76 -10.50 -14.89 9.28
CA LEU A 76 -11.15 -15.37 8.05
C LEU A 76 -10.29 -14.99 6.84
N LEU A 77 -9.92 -13.71 6.70
CA LEU A 77 -9.12 -13.23 5.57
C LEU A 77 -7.69 -13.78 5.60
N GLN A 78 -7.10 -13.93 6.78
CA GLN A 78 -5.80 -14.59 6.96
C GLN A 78 -5.81 -16.03 6.46
N LYS A 79 -6.85 -16.81 6.80
CA LYS A 79 -7.02 -18.19 6.31
C LYS A 79 -7.22 -18.23 4.79
N ARG A 80 -8.01 -17.30 4.24
CA ARG A 80 -8.26 -17.18 2.80
C ARG A 80 -7.01 -16.77 2.04
N TYR A 81 -6.21 -15.87 2.57
CA TYR A 81 -4.93 -15.48 1.98
C TYR A 81 -3.96 -16.68 1.88
N ILE A 82 -3.87 -17.53 2.91
CA ILE A 82 -3.09 -18.79 2.83
C ILE A 82 -3.62 -19.70 1.71
N LYS A 83 -4.95 -19.81 1.56
CA LYS A 83 -5.57 -20.59 0.47
C LYS A 83 -5.21 -20.00 -0.90
N TYR A 84 -5.27 -18.68 -1.01
CA TYR A 84 -4.85 -17.92 -2.20
C TYR A 84 -3.39 -18.22 -2.57
N LEU A 85 -2.45 -18.08 -1.64
CA LEU A 85 -1.03 -18.35 -1.88
C LEU A 85 -0.79 -19.79 -2.33
N LYS A 86 -1.40 -20.78 -1.67
CA LYS A 86 -1.26 -22.19 -2.06
C LYS A 86 -1.76 -22.46 -3.48
N LYS A 87 -2.87 -21.84 -3.87
CA LYS A 87 -3.44 -21.91 -5.21
C LYS A 87 -2.49 -21.31 -6.26
N HIS A 88 -1.87 -20.19 -5.94
CA HIS A 88 -0.89 -19.52 -6.81
C HIS A 88 0.43 -20.30 -6.91
N ILE A 89 0.90 -20.90 -5.82
CA ILE A 89 2.07 -21.78 -5.84
C ILE A 89 1.82 -22.98 -6.77
N GLU A 90 0.65 -23.65 -6.65
CA GLU A 90 0.28 -24.74 -7.56
C GLU A 90 0.26 -24.30 -9.02
N LEU A 91 -0.31 -23.12 -9.32
CA LEU A 91 -0.30 -22.56 -10.67
C LEU A 91 1.13 -22.30 -11.15
N CYS A 92 2.00 -21.71 -10.32
CA CYS A 92 3.40 -21.47 -10.67
C CYS A 92 4.16 -22.77 -10.93
N GLU A 93 3.93 -23.83 -10.15
CA GLU A 93 4.53 -25.16 -10.42
C GLU A 93 4.10 -25.75 -11.78
N LYS A 94 2.85 -25.50 -12.19
CA LYS A 94 2.38 -25.86 -13.53
C LYS A 94 3.00 -24.98 -14.61
N GLU A 95 3.13 -23.67 -14.36
CA GLU A 95 3.77 -22.74 -15.28
C GLU A 95 5.25 -23.09 -15.50
N VAL A 96 6.00 -23.45 -14.47
CA VAL A 96 7.38 -23.94 -14.62
C VAL A 96 7.47 -25.11 -15.59
N LYS A 97 6.53 -26.06 -15.51
CA LYS A 97 6.49 -27.22 -16.42
C LYS A 97 6.03 -26.83 -17.83
N ARG A 98 5.02 -25.96 -17.94
CA ARG A 98 4.45 -25.54 -19.22
C ARG A 98 5.46 -24.73 -20.06
N THR A 99 6.28 -23.91 -19.41
CA THR A 99 7.18 -22.95 -20.05
C THR A 99 8.60 -23.46 -20.28
N VAL A 100 8.86 -24.76 -20.01
CA VAL A 100 10.20 -25.36 -20.06
C VAL A 100 10.96 -25.13 -21.40
N TYR A 101 10.24 -24.96 -22.49
CA TYR A 101 10.82 -24.75 -23.83
C TYR A 101 11.08 -23.27 -24.18
N ASP A 102 10.65 -22.33 -23.34
CA ASP A 102 10.96 -20.91 -23.45
C ASP A 102 11.76 -20.46 -22.21
N GLU A 103 13.06 -20.39 -22.35
CA GLU A 103 13.97 -20.10 -21.23
C GLU A 103 13.66 -18.77 -20.53
N ARG A 104 13.23 -17.72 -21.28
CA ARG A 104 12.93 -16.40 -20.70
C ARG A 104 11.67 -16.48 -19.85
N VAL A 105 10.62 -17.06 -20.36
CA VAL A 105 9.34 -17.26 -19.63
C VAL A 105 9.52 -18.22 -18.48
N ASN A 106 10.29 -19.29 -18.66
CA ASN A 106 10.55 -20.28 -17.61
C ASN A 106 11.29 -19.66 -16.41
N ARG A 107 12.26 -18.79 -16.62
CA ARG A 107 12.90 -18.02 -15.55
C ARG A 107 11.90 -17.16 -14.77
N LEU A 108 10.96 -16.53 -15.47
CA LEU A 108 9.89 -15.76 -14.82
C LEU A 108 8.92 -16.67 -14.06
N SER A 109 8.60 -17.85 -14.56
CA SER A 109 7.78 -18.83 -13.86
C SER A 109 8.44 -19.27 -12.54
N HIS A 110 9.73 -19.51 -12.53
CA HIS A 110 10.50 -19.77 -11.31
C HIS A 110 10.50 -18.56 -10.36
N TYR A 111 10.69 -17.36 -10.88
CA TYR A 111 10.64 -16.13 -10.08
C TYR A 111 9.30 -15.98 -9.33
N TYR A 112 8.15 -16.26 -9.98
CA TYR A 112 6.85 -16.21 -9.32
C TYR A 112 6.65 -17.36 -8.33
N LEU A 113 7.14 -18.56 -8.64
CA LEU A 113 7.10 -19.69 -7.71
C LEU A 113 7.86 -19.38 -6.42
N ASP A 114 9.08 -18.90 -6.55
CA ASP A 114 9.92 -18.50 -5.40
C ASP A 114 9.25 -17.40 -4.60
N ARG A 115 8.68 -16.40 -5.27
CA ARG A 115 8.01 -15.27 -4.64
C ARG A 115 6.81 -15.72 -3.81
N TYR A 116 5.83 -16.43 -4.39
CA TYR A 116 4.64 -16.87 -3.66
C TYR A 116 4.98 -17.87 -2.54
N THR A 117 5.99 -18.70 -2.74
CA THR A 117 6.49 -19.62 -1.71
C THR A 117 7.10 -18.84 -0.54
N ASN A 118 7.89 -17.81 -0.83
CA ASN A 118 8.45 -16.92 0.18
C ASN A 118 7.37 -16.12 0.90
N ASP A 119 6.38 -15.59 0.17
CA ASP A 119 5.25 -14.85 0.78
C ASP A 119 4.49 -15.74 1.76
N LEU A 120 4.26 -17.01 1.42
CA LEU A 120 3.61 -17.97 2.32
C LEU A 120 4.44 -18.21 3.57
N HIS A 121 5.75 -18.39 3.42
CA HIS A 121 6.67 -18.55 4.56
C HIS A 121 6.68 -17.30 5.46
N ILE A 122 6.88 -16.13 4.89
CA ILE A 122 6.92 -14.85 5.64
C ILE A 122 5.60 -14.62 6.37
N PHE A 123 4.48 -14.75 5.67
CA PHE A 123 3.17 -14.52 6.28
C PHE A 123 2.86 -15.48 7.41
N LYS A 124 3.03 -16.79 7.13
CA LYS A 124 2.60 -17.85 8.05
C LYS A 124 3.61 -18.10 9.16
N ASP A 125 4.89 -18.25 8.81
CA ASP A 125 5.90 -18.77 9.73
C ASP A 125 6.67 -17.65 10.44
N VAL A 126 6.90 -16.50 9.78
CA VAL A 126 7.58 -15.35 10.39
C VAL A 126 6.60 -14.48 11.19
N TYR A 127 5.47 -14.09 10.57
CA TYR A 127 4.50 -13.17 11.20
C TYR A 127 3.30 -13.89 11.81
N ASN A 128 3.28 -15.22 11.86
CA ASN A 128 2.18 -16.01 12.44
C ASN A 128 0.80 -15.55 11.94
N CYS A 129 0.68 -15.35 10.63
CA CYS A 129 -0.50 -14.87 9.90
C CYS A 129 -0.93 -13.42 10.21
N ASN A 130 -0.18 -12.66 10.99
CA ASN A 130 -0.52 -11.28 11.35
C ASN A 130 0.63 -10.31 11.06
N ILE A 131 0.66 -9.76 9.83
CA ILE A 131 1.71 -8.82 9.39
C ILE A 131 1.67 -7.47 10.11
N ILE A 132 0.58 -7.13 10.83
CA ILE A 132 0.53 -5.91 11.65
C ILE A 132 1.64 -5.95 12.72
N THR A 133 1.98 -7.13 13.22
CA THR A 133 3.07 -7.29 14.19
C THR A 133 4.43 -6.88 13.64
N GLY A 134 4.67 -7.10 12.34
CA GLY A 134 5.87 -6.63 11.64
C GLY A 134 5.95 -5.10 11.60
N PHE A 135 4.87 -4.44 11.18
CA PHE A 135 4.81 -2.97 11.19
C PHE A 135 4.96 -2.39 12.60
N LYS A 136 4.31 -3.00 13.59
CA LYS A 136 4.46 -2.62 15.00
C LYS A 136 5.91 -2.74 15.48
N HIS A 137 6.61 -3.79 15.10
CA HIS A 137 8.02 -3.98 15.41
C HIS A 137 8.88 -2.82 14.90
N PHE A 138 8.74 -2.40 13.64
CA PHE A 138 9.48 -1.26 13.09
C PHE A 138 9.08 0.08 13.72
N GLN A 139 7.84 0.21 14.17
CA GLN A 139 7.41 1.36 14.95
C GLN A 139 8.09 1.38 16.35
N GLU A 140 8.21 0.23 16.99
CA GLU A 140 8.89 0.10 18.30
C GLU A 140 10.39 0.36 18.18
N LEU A 141 11.02 -0.02 17.06
CA LEU A 141 12.41 0.34 16.72
C LEU A 141 12.58 1.84 16.45
N GLY A 142 11.50 2.59 16.24
CA GLY A 142 11.53 4.03 15.96
C GLY A 142 11.96 4.39 14.53
N VAL A 143 12.00 3.43 13.61
CA VAL A 143 12.30 3.67 12.18
C VAL A 143 11.04 3.88 11.33
N LEU A 144 9.88 3.49 11.84
CA LEU A 144 8.59 3.68 11.18
C LEU A 144 7.65 4.46 12.11
N GLU A 145 7.14 5.59 11.66
CA GLU A 145 6.00 6.26 12.28
C GLU A 145 4.71 5.83 11.60
N ILE A 146 3.82 5.16 12.35
CA ILE A 146 2.51 4.79 11.84
C ILE A 146 1.51 5.84 12.29
N ILE A 147 0.70 6.36 11.35
CA ILE A 147 -0.39 7.30 11.59
C ILE A 147 -1.73 6.67 11.23
N THR A 148 -2.81 7.21 11.79
CA THR A 148 -4.16 6.72 11.53
C THR A 148 -4.85 7.43 10.36
N CYS A 149 -6.11 7.09 10.12
CA CYS A 149 -7.02 7.71 9.16
C CYS A 149 -8.44 7.78 9.74
N GLY A 150 -9.37 8.37 9.01
CA GLY A 150 -10.80 8.29 9.34
C GLY A 150 -11.30 6.84 9.36
N ALA A 151 -12.22 6.53 10.27
CA ALA A 151 -12.70 5.17 10.58
C ALA A 151 -13.12 4.34 9.36
N THR A 152 -13.81 4.96 8.41
CA THR A 152 -14.29 4.34 7.15
C THR A 152 -13.75 5.03 5.90
N HIS A 153 -12.68 5.81 6.05
CA HIS A 153 -12.10 6.62 4.97
C HIS A 153 -13.09 7.60 4.33
N GLY A 154 -14.07 8.08 5.09
CA GLY A 154 -15.09 9.02 4.60
C GLY A 154 -14.52 10.42 4.44
N TYR A 155 -14.82 11.10 3.32
CA TYR A 155 -14.33 12.44 2.98
C TYR A 155 -14.92 13.51 3.91
N PHE A 156 -14.10 14.09 4.79
CA PHE A 156 -14.55 14.98 5.88
C PHE A 156 -15.32 16.20 5.39
N PRO A 157 -14.93 16.89 4.32
CA PRO A 157 -15.70 18.05 3.83
C PRO A 157 -17.17 17.75 3.49
N ILE A 158 -17.46 16.53 3.00
CA ILE A 158 -18.84 16.11 2.75
C ILE A 158 -19.51 15.61 4.03
N LEU A 159 -18.80 14.86 4.87
CA LEU A 159 -19.36 14.32 6.11
C LEU A 159 -19.67 15.40 7.14
N TYR A 160 -19.05 16.57 7.04
CA TYR A 160 -19.22 17.67 8.00
C TYR A 160 -20.62 18.29 8.02
N VAL A 161 -21.50 17.96 7.09
CA VAL A 161 -22.93 18.29 7.20
C VAL A 161 -23.53 17.80 8.54
N ASN A 162 -22.90 16.80 9.15
CA ASN A 162 -23.12 16.39 10.54
C ASN A 162 -21.76 16.25 11.23
N GLU A 163 -21.40 17.22 12.04
CA GLU A 163 -20.09 17.25 12.71
C GLU A 163 -19.83 16.03 13.63
N ASN A 164 -20.88 15.42 14.21
CA ASN A 164 -20.74 14.20 14.99
C ASN A 164 -20.23 13.02 14.15
N THR A 165 -20.50 13.03 12.83
CA THR A 165 -19.95 12.03 11.91
C THR A 165 -18.45 12.19 11.80
N VAL A 166 -17.95 13.42 11.65
CA VAL A 166 -16.49 13.69 11.61
C VAL A 166 -15.84 13.33 12.94
N LYS A 167 -16.46 13.70 14.07
CA LYS A 167 -16.00 13.28 15.40
C LYS A 167 -15.89 11.77 15.52
N ALA A 168 -16.90 11.02 15.07
CA ALA A 168 -16.91 9.56 15.10
C ALA A 168 -15.81 8.98 14.18
N GLN A 169 -15.61 9.53 12.97
CA GLN A 169 -14.56 9.11 12.07
C GLN A 169 -13.16 9.23 12.70
N ILE A 170 -12.89 10.33 13.38
CA ILE A 170 -11.60 10.54 14.05
C ILE A 170 -11.50 9.63 15.28
N GLY A 171 -12.51 9.61 16.16
CA GLY A 171 -12.48 8.87 17.42
C GLY A 171 -12.33 7.36 17.22
N VAL A 172 -13.12 6.77 16.32
CA VAL A 172 -13.03 5.34 15.99
C VAL A 172 -11.70 5.03 15.28
N GLY A 173 -11.21 5.95 14.42
CA GLY A 173 -9.90 5.81 13.80
C GLY A 173 -8.77 5.70 14.83
N VAL A 174 -8.78 6.58 15.85
CA VAL A 174 -7.81 6.55 16.96
C VAL A 174 -7.96 5.28 17.79
N GLN A 175 -9.18 4.87 18.14
CA GLN A 175 -9.43 3.65 18.92
C GLN A 175 -8.96 2.39 18.19
N THR A 176 -9.21 2.29 16.88
CA THR A 176 -8.72 1.16 16.06
C THR A 176 -7.20 1.13 16.03
N TYR A 177 -6.57 2.28 15.89
CA TYR A 177 -5.11 2.37 15.95
C TYR A 177 -4.58 1.90 17.33
N GLU A 178 -5.15 2.40 18.44
CA GLU A 178 -4.75 1.98 19.79
C GLU A 178 -4.92 0.47 20.01
N LYS A 179 -6.00 -0.12 19.51
CA LYS A 179 -6.26 -1.57 19.56
C LYS A 179 -5.10 -2.37 18.97
N HIS A 180 -4.56 -1.95 17.83
CA HIS A 180 -3.52 -2.72 17.12
C HIS A 180 -2.09 -2.38 17.55
N PHE A 181 -1.81 -1.10 17.86
CA PHE A 181 -0.46 -0.64 18.15
C PHE A 181 -0.18 -0.39 19.64
N GLY A 182 -1.22 -0.38 20.50
CA GLY A 182 -1.08 -0.23 21.96
C GLY A 182 -0.70 1.19 22.41
N ARG A 183 -0.80 2.18 21.53
CA ARG A 183 -0.50 3.60 21.81
C ARG A 183 -1.36 4.50 20.94
N LYS A 184 -1.48 5.78 21.29
CA LYS A 184 -2.19 6.76 20.46
C LYS A 184 -1.38 7.16 19.22
N PRO A 185 -2.04 7.39 18.08
CA PRO A 185 -1.39 7.97 16.91
C PRO A 185 -1.10 9.46 17.18
N ARG A 186 0.04 9.97 16.67
CA ARG A 186 0.33 11.41 16.71
C ARG A 186 -0.26 12.13 15.50
N GLY A 187 -0.34 11.46 14.37
CA GLY A 187 -0.81 12.02 13.11
C GLY A 187 -1.99 11.29 12.52
N ILE A 188 -2.65 11.96 11.59
CA ILE A 188 -3.74 11.41 10.80
C ILE A 188 -3.57 11.82 9.33
N TRP A 189 -3.72 10.85 8.43
CA TRP A 189 -4.02 11.13 7.03
C TRP A 189 -5.51 11.41 6.90
N LEU A 190 -5.86 12.63 6.57
CA LEU A 190 -7.26 12.95 6.29
C LEU A 190 -7.69 12.21 5.01
N PRO A 191 -8.87 11.55 5.00
CA PRO A 191 -9.35 10.88 3.80
C PRO A 191 -9.31 11.80 2.59
N GLU A 192 -8.62 11.38 1.52
CA GLU A 192 -8.36 12.16 0.30
C GLU A 192 -7.76 13.56 0.57
N CYS A 193 -7.02 13.70 1.68
CA CYS A 193 -6.45 14.97 2.16
C CYS A 193 -7.47 16.08 2.39
N GLY A 194 -8.76 15.72 2.55
CA GLY A 194 -9.86 16.66 2.73
C GLY A 194 -9.90 17.26 4.13
N TYR A 195 -9.63 18.55 4.24
CA TYR A 195 -9.61 19.28 5.50
C TYR A 195 -10.83 20.20 5.64
N VAL A 196 -11.33 20.30 6.87
CA VAL A 196 -12.27 21.32 7.31
C VAL A 196 -11.79 21.88 8.64
N PRO A 197 -11.74 23.24 8.80
CA PRO A 197 -11.16 23.86 9.99
C PRO A 197 -11.82 23.42 11.30
N GLU A 198 -13.10 23.14 11.25
CA GLU A 198 -13.90 22.72 12.41
C GLU A 198 -13.51 21.32 12.93
N ALA A 199 -12.85 20.50 12.13
CA ALA A 199 -12.32 19.21 12.57
C ALA A 199 -11.22 19.35 13.63
N ASP A 200 -10.51 20.48 13.67
CA ASP A 200 -9.40 20.72 14.61
C ASP A 200 -9.78 20.45 16.07
N LYS A 201 -10.98 20.84 16.49
CA LYS A 201 -11.47 20.60 17.86
C LYS A 201 -11.50 19.12 18.19
N TYR A 202 -11.89 18.27 17.23
CA TYR A 202 -11.96 16.81 17.40
C TYR A 202 -10.58 16.17 17.26
N LEU A 203 -9.74 16.64 16.34
CA LEU A 203 -8.36 16.20 16.22
C LEU A 203 -7.63 16.41 17.55
N LYS A 204 -7.77 17.56 18.18
CA LYS A 204 -7.21 17.87 19.50
C LYS A 204 -7.83 17.01 20.61
N GLU A 205 -9.16 16.84 20.63
CA GLU A 205 -9.86 16.02 21.63
C GLU A 205 -9.30 14.60 21.67
N PHE A 206 -8.96 14.03 20.48
CA PHE A 206 -8.42 12.68 20.37
C PHE A 206 -6.87 12.63 20.40
N GLY A 207 -6.20 13.76 20.59
CA GLY A 207 -4.75 13.84 20.78
C GLY A 207 -3.94 13.80 19.47
N ILE A 208 -4.55 14.12 18.34
CA ILE A 208 -3.85 14.27 17.06
C ILE A 208 -3.07 15.58 17.05
N GLU A 209 -1.79 15.51 16.72
CA GLU A 209 -0.87 16.64 16.67
C GLU A 209 -0.74 17.22 15.26
N TYR A 210 -0.81 16.34 14.24
CA TYR A 210 -0.61 16.77 12.85
C TYR A 210 -1.47 16.02 11.83
N ILE A 211 -1.66 16.67 10.68
CA ILE A 211 -2.37 16.17 9.52
C ILE A 211 -1.50 16.24 8.26
N ILE A 212 -1.81 15.40 7.29
CA ILE A 212 -1.32 15.53 5.91
C ILE A 212 -2.45 16.07 5.04
N THR A 213 -2.17 17.09 4.25
CA THR A 213 -3.14 17.74 3.36
C THR A 213 -2.57 18.00 1.97
N GLU A 214 -3.45 18.31 1.01
CA GLU A 214 -3.02 18.69 -0.34
C GLU A 214 -2.29 20.05 -0.35
N SER A 215 -1.37 20.21 -1.29
CA SER A 215 -0.57 21.43 -1.44
C SER A 215 -1.41 22.68 -1.60
N HIS A 216 -2.54 22.62 -2.31
CA HIS A 216 -3.39 23.80 -2.48
C HIS A 216 -4.02 24.27 -1.15
N GLY A 217 -4.30 23.37 -0.21
CA GLY A 217 -4.78 23.72 1.14
C GLY A 217 -3.75 24.53 1.94
N ILE A 218 -2.46 24.34 1.64
CA ILE A 218 -1.38 25.16 2.22
C ILE A 218 -1.16 26.43 1.43
N LEU A 219 -0.99 26.32 0.10
CA LEU A 219 -0.58 27.44 -0.76
C LEU A 219 -1.61 28.59 -0.80
N TYR A 220 -2.90 28.26 -0.64
CA TYR A 220 -3.99 29.25 -0.65
C TYR A 220 -4.52 29.59 0.75
N ALA A 221 -3.77 29.25 1.80
CA ALA A 221 -4.13 29.65 3.15
C ALA A 221 -3.99 31.18 3.32
N ASP A 222 -4.79 31.76 4.23
CA ASP A 222 -4.75 33.17 4.57
C ASP A 222 -4.36 33.31 6.07
N PRO A 223 -3.26 33.99 6.39
CA PRO A 223 -2.25 34.58 5.47
C PRO A 223 -1.46 33.49 4.69
N ALA A 224 -1.03 33.84 3.48
CA ALA A 224 -0.25 32.93 2.64
C ALA A 224 1.07 32.52 3.31
N PRO A 225 1.39 31.22 3.41
CA PRO A 225 2.62 30.75 4.04
C PRO A 225 3.88 31.20 3.28
N ILE A 226 4.86 31.72 4.00
CA ILE A 226 6.10 32.24 3.42
C ILE A 226 6.90 31.16 2.67
N TYR A 227 6.88 29.94 3.18
CA TYR A 227 7.64 28.81 2.62
C TYR A 227 6.78 27.86 1.79
N GLY A 228 5.53 28.20 1.48
CA GLY A 228 4.62 27.32 0.75
C GLY A 228 4.52 25.95 1.44
N THR A 229 4.70 24.86 0.66
CA THR A 229 4.68 23.49 1.16
C THR A 229 6.01 23.01 1.76
N PHE A 230 7.07 23.82 1.71
CA PHE A 230 8.40 23.44 2.21
C PHE A 230 8.57 23.59 3.73
N ALA A 231 7.54 24.07 4.42
CA ALA A 231 7.46 24.04 5.88
C ALA A 231 6.04 23.74 6.31
N PRO A 232 5.86 23.05 7.45
CA PRO A 232 4.52 22.85 7.99
C PRO A 232 3.93 24.18 8.46
N ILE A 233 2.61 24.27 8.42
CA ILE A 233 1.87 25.40 9.02
C ILE A 233 1.05 24.90 10.21
N VAL A 234 0.64 25.84 11.06
CA VAL A 234 -0.25 25.55 12.17
C VAL A 234 -1.64 26.08 11.82
N SER A 235 -2.64 25.24 11.87
CA SER A 235 -4.03 25.63 11.65
C SER A 235 -4.52 26.59 12.75
N HIS A 236 -5.64 27.25 12.52
CA HIS A 236 -6.24 28.13 13.53
C HIS A 236 -6.57 27.39 14.83
N GLY A 237 -6.97 26.14 14.74
CA GLY A 237 -7.21 25.26 15.91
C GLY A 237 -5.93 24.71 16.55
N GLY A 238 -4.73 24.98 15.99
CA GLY A 238 -3.44 24.58 16.55
C GLY A 238 -3.01 23.14 16.16
N ILE A 239 -3.50 22.62 15.07
CA ILE A 239 -3.04 21.37 14.45
C ILE A 239 -1.95 21.69 13.42
N VAL A 240 -0.86 20.93 13.44
CA VAL A 240 0.21 21.09 12.45
C VAL A 240 -0.23 20.45 11.12
N ALA A 241 -0.11 21.18 10.01
CA ALA A 241 -0.44 20.67 8.68
C ALA A 241 0.80 20.61 7.80
N PHE A 242 1.04 19.43 7.22
CA PHE A 242 2.08 19.18 6.22
C PHE A 242 1.42 19.11 4.83
N GLY A 243 1.88 19.92 3.89
CA GLY A 243 1.46 19.88 2.50
C GLY A 243 2.23 18.83 1.70
N ARG A 244 1.55 18.10 0.84
CA ARG A 244 2.19 17.17 -0.09
C ARG A 244 3.00 17.95 -1.14
N ASP A 245 4.13 17.39 -1.55
CA ASP A 245 4.82 17.86 -2.73
C ASP A 245 4.23 17.21 -3.99
N ILE A 246 3.75 18.04 -4.93
CA ILE A 246 3.02 17.57 -6.12
C ILE A 246 3.98 16.88 -7.09
N GLU A 247 5.18 17.41 -7.27
CA GLU A 247 6.11 16.95 -8.29
C GLU A 247 6.64 15.56 -7.94
N SER A 248 7.17 15.39 -6.73
CA SER A 248 7.65 14.09 -6.24
C SER A 248 6.52 13.06 -6.15
N SER A 249 5.32 13.48 -5.74
CA SER A 249 4.15 12.59 -5.73
C SER A 249 3.81 12.06 -7.13
N ARG A 250 3.85 12.93 -8.15
CA ARG A 250 3.58 12.51 -9.55
C ARG A 250 4.63 11.52 -10.06
N GLN A 251 5.89 11.70 -9.70
CA GLN A 251 6.97 10.78 -10.10
C GLN A 251 6.76 9.38 -9.54
N VAL A 252 6.12 9.25 -8.37
CA VAL A 252 5.91 7.96 -7.71
C VAL A 252 4.67 7.22 -8.24
N TRP A 253 3.57 7.92 -8.53
CA TRP A 253 2.31 7.22 -8.84
C TRP A 253 1.81 7.37 -10.27
N SER A 254 2.29 8.35 -11.04
CA SER A 254 1.80 8.58 -12.39
C SER A 254 2.41 7.59 -13.39
N SER A 255 1.57 6.81 -14.06
CA SER A 255 1.99 5.95 -15.18
C SER A 255 2.34 6.73 -16.46
N ILE A 256 2.09 8.03 -16.51
CA ILE A 256 2.37 8.89 -17.69
C ILE A 256 3.64 9.71 -17.46
N ASN A 257 3.75 10.34 -16.29
CA ASN A 257 4.81 11.31 -15.99
C ASN A 257 5.80 10.80 -14.93
N GLY A 258 5.56 9.64 -14.35
CA GLY A 258 6.35 9.04 -13.31
C GLY A 258 7.01 7.73 -13.75
N TYR A 259 7.80 7.17 -12.88
CA TYR A 259 8.49 5.91 -13.15
C TYR A 259 7.59 4.65 -13.18
N PRO A 260 6.34 4.62 -12.64
CA PRO A 260 5.47 3.46 -12.89
C PRO A 260 5.19 3.18 -14.35
N GLY A 261 5.41 4.15 -15.25
CA GLY A 261 5.32 3.99 -16.70
C GLY A 261 6.61 3.56 -17.39
N ASP A 262 7.69 3.29 -16.67
CA ASP A 262 8.96 2.84 -17.24
C ASP A 262 8.79 1.53 -18.00
N PHE A 263 9.38 1.49 -19.20
CA PHE A 263 9.25 0.36 -20.12
C PHE A 263 9.89 -0.94 -19.63
N ASN A 264 10.70 -0.88 -18.59
CA ASN A 264 11.31 -2.06 -17.98
C ASN A 264 10.44 -2.68 -16.87
N TYR A 265 9.37 -2.01 -16.46
CA TYR A 265 8.47 -2.56 -15.46
C TYR A 265 7.41 -3.48 -16.07
N ARG A 266 6.73 -4.27 -15.22
CA ARG A 266 5.71 -5.23 -15.63
C ARG A 266 4.50 -4.55 -16.25
N GLU A 267 4.03 -5.11 -17.36
CA GLU A 267 2.79 -4.68 -18.00
C GLU A 267 1.58 -4.99 -17.11
N PHE A 268 0.80 -3.99 -16.79
CA PHE A 268 -0.34 -4.15 -15.89
C PHE A 268 -1.45 -5.02 -16.48
N TYR A 269 -1.74 -4.85 -17.78
CA TYR A 269 -2.89 -5.48 -18.43
C TYR A 269 -2.62 -6.87 -19.02
N ARG A 270 -1.36 -7.36 -18.99
CA ARG A 270 -0.99 -8.67 -19.52
C ARG A 270 -0.73 -9.65 -18.39
N ASP A 271 -1.66 -10.58 -18.19
CA ASP A 271 -1.66 -11.55 -17.10
C ASP A 271 -2.13 -12.91 -17.61
N ILE A 272 -1.52 -14.00 -17.15
CA ILE A 272 -1.89 -15.35 -17.60
C ILE A 272 -3.34 -15.69 -17.28
N GLY A 273 -3.97 -15.06 -16.30
CA GLY A 273 -5.39 -15.20 -16.02
C GLY A 273 -6.29 -14.89 -17.22
N TYR A 274 -5.84 -13.96 -18.10
CA TYR A 274 -6.53 -13.60 -19.33
C TYR A 274 -5.97 -14.26 -20.57
N GLU A 275 -4.68 -14.62 -20.58
CA GLU A 275 -3.97 -15.07 -21.80
C GLU A 275 -3.87 -16.57 -21.93
N ALA A 276 -3.86 -17.31 -20.80
CA ALA A 276 -3.78 -18.76 -20.82
C ALA A 276 -5.08 -19.40 -21.35
N ASP A 277 -4.96 -20.66 -21.83
CA ASP A 277 -6.14 -21.45 -22.18
C ASP A 277 -7.15 -21.47 -21.03
N TYR A 278 -8.44 -21.39 -21.37
CA TYR A 278 -9.49 -21.24 -20.35
C TYR A 278 -9.59 -22.47 -19.43
N ASP A 279 -9.54 -23.68 -19.99
CA ASP A 279 -9.66 -24.91 -19.18
C ASP A 279 -8.46 -25.09 -18.27
N TYR A 280 -7.29 -24.62 -18.71
CA TYR A 280 -6.06 -24.61 -17.91
C TYR A 280 -6.14 -23.63 -16.74
N ILE A 281 -6.62 -22.40 -16.97
CA ILE A 281 -6.61 -21.33 -15.96
C ILE A 281 -7.83 -21.32 -15.05
N LYS A 282 -8.95 -21.90 -15.50
CA LYS A 282 -10.23 -21.92 -14.78
C LYS A 282 -10.14 -22.33 -13.29
N PRO A 283 -9.34 -23.31 -12.86
CA PRO A 283 -9.19 -23.65 -11.45
C PRO A 283 -8.57 -22.53 -10.60
N TYR A 284 -7.91 -21.55 -11.23
CA TYR A 284 -7.11 -20.52 -10.61
C TYR A 284 -7.70 -19.11 -10.69
N ILE A 285 -8.80 -18.94 -11.39
CA ILE A 285 -9.59 -17.72 -11.47
C ILE A 285 -10.82 -17.78 -10.55
N THR A 286 -11.83 -16.93 -10.75
CA THR A 286 -13.05 -16.96 -9.92
C THR A 286 -13.82 -18.27 -10.07
N TYR A 287 -14.60 -18.61 -9.04
CA TYR A 287 -15.36 -19.87 -9.02
C TYR A 287 -16.45 -19.94 -10.11
N ASP A 288 -17.01 -18.80 -10.52
CA ASP A 288 -17.98 -18.66 -11.60
C ASP A 288 -17.34 -18.66 -12.99
N GLY A 289 -16.02 -18.78 -13.06
CA GLY A 289 -15.26 -18.83 -14.30
C GLY A 289 -14.98 -17.48 -14.94
N VAL A 290 -15.22 -16.38 -14.24
CA VAL A 290 -14.80 -15.05 -14.70
C VAL A 290 -13.28 -14.95 -14.61
N ARG A 291 -12.63 -14.50 -15.70
CA ARG A 291 -11.19 -14.29 -15.74
C ARG A 291 -10.79 -13.10 -14.86
N VAL A 292 -9.75 -13.30 -14.08
CA VAL A 292 -9.15 -12.27 -13.21
C VAL A 292 -7.64 -12.29 -13.34
N ASN A 293 -6.98 -11.26 -12.83
CA ASN A 293 -5.54 -11.26 -12.70
C ASN A 293 -5.09 -12.34 -11.69
N THR A 294 -4.06 -13.08 -12.05
CA THR A 294 -3.38 -14.03 -11.17
C THR A 294 -2.10 -13.44 -10.57
N GLY A 295 -1.72 -12.21 -10.97
CA GLY A 295 -0.45 -11.62 -10.60
C GLY A 295 0.76 -12.18 -11.36
N ILE A 296 0.60 -13.25 -12.16
CA ILE A 296 1.67 -13.83 -12.97
C ILE A 296 1.70 -13.13 -14.32
N LYS A 297 2.71 -12.30 -14.52
CA LYS A 297 2.84 -11.37 -15.65
C LYS A 297 4.19 -11.54 -16.33
N TYR A 298 4.18 -11.97 -17.57
CA TYR A 298 5.41 -12.27 -18.31
C TYR A 298 5.92 -11.12 -19.18
N TYR A 299 5.12 -10.07 -19.35
CA TYR A 299 5.47 -8.97 -20.25
C TYR A 299 5.86 -7.70 -19.50
N ARG A 300 6.71 -6.90 -20.13
CA ARG A 300 7.05 -5.55 -19.70
C ARG A 300 6.21 -4.50 -20.43
N ILE A 301 6.19 -3.30 -19.90
CA ILE A 301 5.57 -2.15 -20.56
C ILE A 301 6.33 -1.86 -21.86
N THR A 302 5.61 -1.78 -22.98
CA THR A 302 6.17 -1.46 -24.31
C THR A 302 5.32 -0.39 -25.02
N GLY A 303 4.53 0.39 -24.26
CA GLY A 303 3.58 1.34 -24.80
C GLY A 303 2.35 0.68 -25.43
N LYS A 304 1.64 1.40 -26.31
CA LYS A 304 0.40 0.96 -26.95
C LYS A 304 0.70 0.07 -28.17
N THR A 305 1.30 -1.07 -27.98
CA THR A 305 1.58 -2.05 -29.02
C THR A 305 1.12 -3.44 -28.58
N GLU A 306 0.63 -4.23 -29.53
CA GLU A 306 0.29 -5.64 -29.32
C GLU A 306 1.55 -6.52 -29.21
N ASN A 307 2.66 -6.10 -29.82
CA ASN A 307 3.93 -6.80 -29.75
C ASN A 307 4.63 -6.46 -28.43
N LYS A 308 4.35 -7.23 -27.40
CA LYS A 308 4.99 -7.10 -26.09
C LYS A 308 6.30 -7.87 -26.04
N ASP A 309 7.28 -7.34 -25.32
CA ASP A 309 8.51 -8.05 -24.98
C ASP A 309 8.42 -8.60 -23.53
N TYR A 310 9.22 -9.62 -23.24
CA TYR A 310 9.21 -10.22 -21.91
C TYR A 310 9.81 -9.29 -20.85
N TYR A 311 9.24 -9.39 -19.65
CA TYR A 311 9.75 -8.71 -18.46
C TYR A 311 11.11 -9.28 -18.06
N ASP A 312 11.99 -8.42 -17.61
CA ASP A 312 13.27 -8.79 -17.03
C ASP A 312 13.46 -8.11 -15.67
N VAL A 313 13.60 -8.93 -14.63
CA VAL A 313 13.71 -8.45 -13.25
C VAL A 313 14.95 -7.57 -13.04
N GLN A 314 16.06 -7.88 -13.74
CA GLN A 314 17.28 -7.11 -13.58
C GLN A 314 17.14 -5.74 -14.25
N TRP A 315 16.54 -5.68 -15.44
CA TRP A 315 16.29 -4.40 -16.11
C TRP A 315 15.39 -3.48 -15.28
N ALA A 316 14.38 -4.06 -14.62
CA ALA A 316 13.52 -3.29 -13.72
C ALA A 316 14.28 -2.74 -12.51
N LYS A 317 15.19 -3.54 -11.92
CA LYS A 317 16.06 -3.08 -10.82
C LYS A 317 17.00 -1.98 -11.29
N ASP A 318 17.65 -2.16 -12.44
CA ASP A 318 18.55 -1.16 -13.01
C ASP A 318 17.83 0.16 -13.32
N SER A 319 16.54 0.11 -13.71
CA SER A 319 15.72 1.30 -13.88
C SER A 319 15.40 1.97 -12.55
N ALA A 320 15.03 1.19 -11.54
CA ALA A 320 14.73 1.73 -10.22
C ALA A 320 15.94 2.41 -9.56
N GLU A 321 17.16 1.89 -9.80
CA GLU A 321 18.39 2.50 -9.29
C GLU A 321 18.77 3.83 -9.98
N LYS A 322 18.26 4.07 -11.19
CA LYS A 322 18.56 5.29 -11.99
C LYS A 322 17.55 6.41 -11.73
N GLN A 323 16.43 6.10 -11.12
CA GLN A 323 15.34 7.04 -10.82
C GLN A 323 15.42 7.59 -9.40
#